data_43a36c8f4170b5333a5ff5bfa83c7699
#
_entry.id   43a36c8f4170b5333a5ff5bfa83c7699
#
_cell.length_a   1.000
_cell.length_b   1.000
_cell.length_c   1.000
_cell.angle_alpha   90.00
_cell.angle_beta   90.00
_cell.angle_gamma   90.00
#
_symmetry.space_group_name_H-M   'P 1'
#
loop_
_entity.id
_entity.type
_entity.pdbx_description
1 polymer ?
#
loop_
_entity_poly.entity_id
_entity_poly.type
_entity_poly.pdbx_seq_one_letter_code
_entity_poly.pdbx_strand_id
1 'polypeptide(L)'
;LSFEEVSFQSQDGTQLTGWFIPAKGVSDPKQAKGTVIHFHGNAQNISAHWRFAQWLPEHGYNLFAFDYRGYGTSKGSPHVKGVFEDSHAAINYVRQRPDVNPDKLAIFGQSLGGTNAIAAVGSGNQQGIRAVIIEATFSSYSAIASDKVSGAGYLMNDDYSAQRFIANISPIPLVLIHGTQDNVIGLKHSELLYTLAQEPKQLIVVAGGEHIQAFAPKFVKTYQAQLLTFLDSRLRP
;
A
#
# COMPACT_ATOMS: atom_id res chain seq x y z
N LEU A 1 -18.89 9.36 4.56
CA LEU A 1 -17.88 9.98 3.65
C LEU A 1 -18.43 9.95 2.23
N SER A 2 -18.37 11.10 1.54
CA SER A 2 -18.60 11.13 0.10
C SER A 2 -17.34 10.64 -0.61
N PHE A 3 -17.50 9.80 -1.61
CA PHE A 3 -16.41 9.34 -2.47
C PHE A 3 -16.88 9.36 -3.92
N GLU A 4 -15.94 9.47 -4.84
CA GLU A 4 -16.13 9.30 -6.25
C GLU A 4 -15.72 7.87 -6.61
N GLU A 5 -16.63 7.09 -7.19
CA GLU A 5 -16.27 5.83 -7.81
C GLU A 5 -15.69 6.11 -9.20
N VAL A 6 -14.50 5.59 -9.45
CA VAL A 6 -13.79 5.82 -10.69
C VAL A 6 -13.43 4.51 -11.37
N SER A 7 -13.22 4.60 -12.68
CA SER A 7 -12.83 3.49 -13.52
C SER A 7 -11.60 3.86 -14.33
N PHE A 8 -10.62 2.97 -14.39
CA PHE A 8 -9.37 3.15 -15.13
C PHE A 8 -8.88 1.82 -15.70
N GLN A 9 -7.89 1.85 -16.55
CA GLN A 9 -7.40 0.66 -17.24
C GLN A 9 -5.99 0.29 -16.81
N SER A 10 -5.77 -1.01 -16.62
CA SER A 10 -4.45 -1.60 -16.55
C SER A 10 -3.75 -1.58 -17.91
N GLN A 11 -2.47 -1.88 -17.93
CA GLN A 11 -1.66 -1.83 -19.17
C GLN A 11 -2.21 -2.71 -20.29
N ASP A 12 -2.79 -3.85 -19.95
CA ASP A 12 -3.40 -4.80 -20.89
C ASP A 12 -4.86 -4.50 -21.25
N GLY A 13 -5.39 -3.34 -20.83
CA GLY A 13 -6.77 -2.92 -21.06
C GLY A 13 -7.78 -3.47 -20.04
N THR A 14 -7.36 -4.25 -19.04
CA THR A 14 -8.24 -4.74 -17.97
C THR A 14 -8.84 -3.54 -17.21
N GLN A 15 -10.18 -3.50 -17.14
CA GLN A 15 -10.92 -2.45 -16.46
C GLN A 15 -10.84 -2.62 -14.94
N LEU A 16 -10.36 -1.59 -14.25
CA LEU A 16 -10.23 -1.54 -12.80
C LEU A 16 -11.16 -0.47 -12.22
N THR A 17 -11.55 -0.63 -10.97
CA THR A 17 -12.36 0.31 -10.22
C THR A 17 -11.62 0.80 -8.97
N GLY A 18 -11.92 2.04 -8.58
CA GLY A 18 -11.36 2.66 -7.39
C GLY A 18 -12.32 3.68 -6.79
N TRP A 19 -12.05 4.05 -5.54
CA TRP A 19 -12.73 5.12 -4.82
C TRP A 19 -11.75 6.25 -4.56
N PHE A 20 -12.09 7.44 -5.03
CA PHE A 20 -11.38 8.65 -4.66
C PHE A 20 -12.15 9.36 -3.57
N ILE A 21 -11.55 9.53 -2.42
CA ILE A 21 -12.13 10.14 -1.23
C ILE A 21 -11.34 11.42 -0.95
N PRO A 22 -11.91 12.61 -1.20
CA PRO A 22 -11.20 13.87 -0.98
C PRO A 22 -10.96 14.15 0.50
N ALA A 23 -9.90 14.88 0.77
CA ALA A 23 -9.58 15.38 2.11
C ALA A 23 -10.72 16.26 2.64
N LYS A 24 -11.07 16.11 3.91
CA LYS A 24 -12.06 16.96 4.56
C LYS A 24 -11.49 18.36 4.83
N GLY A 25 -12.37 19.35 4.73
CA GLY A 25 -12.03 20.73 5.06
C GLY A 25 -11.25 21.48 3.98
N VAL A 26 -11.05 20.88 2.80
CA VAL A 26 -10.48 21.55 1.62
C VAL A 26 -11.55 21.61 0.50
N SER A 27 -11.64 22.77 -0.15
CA SER A 27 -12.59 22.95 -1.27
C SER A 27 -12.09 22.35 -2.58
N ASP A 28 -10.79 22.28 -2.75
CA ASP A 28 -10.10 21.71 -3.91
C ASP A 28 -9.18 20.58 -3.43
N PRO A 29 -9.42 19.31 -3.84
CA PRO A 29 -8.56 18.17 -3.45
C PRO A 29 -7.09 18.37 -3.78
N LYS A 30 -6.75 19.19 -4.79
CA LYS A 30 -5.37 19.54 -5.14
C LYS A 30 -4.64 20.29 -4.03
N GLN A 31 -5.37 20.96 -3.15
CA GLN A 31 -4.84 21.69 -1.99
C GLN A 31 -4.71 20.82 -0.74
N ALA A 32 -5.10 19.54 -0.81
CA ALA A 32 -4.86 18.60 0.28
C ALA A 32 -3.37 18.52 0.62
N LYS A 33 -3.04 18.05 1.82
CA LYS A 33 -1.65 17.82 2.23
C LYS A 33 -0.91 16.88 1.28
N GLY A 34 -1.62 15.95 0.67
CA GLY A 34 -1.17 14.99 -0.33
C GLY A 34 -2.25 13.96 -0.61
N THR A 35 -1.96 13.00 -1.50
CA THR A 35 -2.85 11.89 -1.82
C THR A 35 -2.19 10.56 -1.44
N VAL A 36 -2.88 9.79 -0.59
CA VAL A 36 -2.45 8.44 -0.20
C VAL A 36 -3.13 7.41 -1.10
N ILE A 37 -2.35 6.57 -1.75
CA ILE A 37 -2.83 5.46 -2.58
C ILE A 37 -2.78 4.20 -1.72
N HIS A 38 -3.95 3.61 -1.45
CA HIS A 38 -4.09 2.45 -0.59
C HIS A 38 -4.15 1.15 -1.41
N PHE A 39 -3.20 0.29 -1.15
CA PHE A 39 -3.05 -1.05 -1.70
C PHE A 39 -3.59 -2.05 -0.68
N HIS A 40 -4.78 -2.58 -0.91
CA HIS A 40 -5.45 -3.46 0.03
C HIS A 40 -4.88 -4.89 0.08
N GLY A 41 -5.20 -5.60 1.14
CA GLY A 41 -4.81 -7.00 1.32
C GLY A 41 -5.59 -7.99 0.46
N ASN A 42 -5.27 -9.28 0.61
CA ASN A 42 -6.01 -10.36 -0.05
C ASN A 42 -7.43 -10.50 0.50
N ALA A 43 -8.30 -11.13 -0.27
CA ALA A 43 -9.73 -11.34 -0.01
C ALA A 43 -10.56 -10.05 0.03
N GLN A 44 -11.89 -10.19 -0.13
CA GLN A 44 -12.83 -9.07 -0.13
C GLN A 44 -12.48 -8.02 -1.21
N ASN A 45 -12.70 -6.74 -0.92
CA ASN A 45 -12.50 -5.64 -1.86
C ASN A 45 -12.40 -4.29 -1.13
N ILE A 46 -12.37 -3.18 -1.86
CA ILE A 46 -12.30 -1.82 -1.31
C ILE A 46 -13.29 -1.61 -0.17
N SER A 47 -14.55 -2.07 -0.31
CA SER A 47 -15.61 -1.79 0.66
C SER A 47 -15.32 -2.32 2.06
N ALA A 48 -14.49 -3.37 2.16
CA ALA A 48 -14.03 -3.92 3.43
C ALA A 48 -12.72 -3.30 3.91
N HIS A 49 -11.82 -2.98 2.96
CA HIS A 49 -10.45 -2.58 3.30
C HIS A 49 -10.27 -1.07 3.49
N TRP A 50 -11.08 -0.21 2.87
CA TRP A 50 -10.94 1.24 3.01
C TRP A 50 -10.97 1.72 4.47
N ARG A 51 -11.64 1.00 5.34
CA ARG A 51 -11.73 1.27 6.79
C ARG A 51 -10.38 1.38 7.49
N PHE A 52 -9.35 0.71 6.98
CA PHE A 52 -7.99 0.77 7.54
C PHE A 52 -7.30 2.11 7.25
N ALA A 53 -7.76 2.82 6.22
CA ALA A 53 -7.23 4.11 5.80
C ALA A 53 -8.25 5.27 5.91
N GLN A 54 -9.51 5.00 6.33
CA GLN A 54 -10.63 5.97 6.35
C GLN A 54 -10.39 7.21 7.22
N TRP A 55 -9.42 7.14 8.10
CA TRP A 55 -9.04 8.26 8.96
C TRP A 55 -8.19 9.32 8.23
N LEU A 56 -7.55 8.99 7.12
CA LEU A 56 -6.69 9.91 6.36
C LEU A 56 -7.42 11.16 5.86
N PRO A 57 -8.62 11.07 5.27
CA PRO A 57 -9.37 12.26 4.84
C PRO A 57 -9.69 13.24 5.98
N GLU A 58 -9.94 12.76 7.19
CA GLU A 58 -10.17 13.61 8.36
C GLU A 58 -8.92 14.41 8.77
N HIS A 59 -7.73 13.97 8.34
CA HIS A 59 -6.45 14.59 8.65
C HIS A 59 -5.86 15.40 7.48
N GLY A 60 -6.68 15.65 6.44
CA GLY A 60 -6.33 16.53 5.33
C GLY A 60 -5.60 15.84 4.16
N TYR A 61 -5.66 14.52 4.06
CA TYR A 61 -5.13 13.75 2.93
C TYR A 61 -6.26 13.25 2.04
N ASN A 62 -6.10 13.33 0.72
CA ASN A 62 -6.95 12.52 -0.16
C ASN A 62 -6.59 11.05 0.01
N LEU A 63 -7.57 10.19 -0.13
CA LEU A 63 -7.39 8.74 -0.14
C LEU A 63 -7.90 8.18 -1.47
N PHE A 64 -7.05 7.42 -2.16
CA PHE A 64 -7.42 6.62 -3.30
C PHE A 64 -7.26 5.15 -2.94
N ALA A 65 -8.34 4.38 -2.98
CA ALA A 65 -8.35 2.93 -2.81
C ALA A 65 -8.87 2.29 -4.08
N PHE A 66 -8.31 1.15 -4.49
CA PHE A 66 -8.68 0.50 -5.74
C PHE A 66 -8.72 -1.02 -5.58
N ASP A 67 -9.52 -1.67 -6.43
CA ASP A 67 -9.58 -3.12 -6.53
C ASP A 67 -8.68 -3.60 -7.68
N TYR A 68 -7.80 -4.56 -7.39
CA TYR A 68 -7.05 -5.27 -8.41
C TYR A 68 -7.99 -6.07 -9.32
N ARG A 69 -7.50 -6.51 -10.48
CA ARG A 69 -8.24 -7.42 -11.36
C ARG A 69 -8.83 -8.61 -10.60
N GLY A 70 -10.10 -8.90 -10.85
CA GLY A 70 -10.82 -10.00 -10.19
C GLY A 70 -11.25 -9.74 -8.76
N TYR A 71 -10.99 -8.54 -8.20
CA TYR A 71 -11.52 -8.09 -6.91
C TYR A 71 -12.67 -7.10 -7.13
N GLY A 72 -13.64 -7.12 -6.22
CA GLY A 72 -14.78 -6.20 -6.25
C GLY A 72 -15.50 -6.16 -7.58
N THR A 73 -15.56 -4.97 -8.20
CA THR A 73 -16.15 -4.74 -9.51
C THR A 73 -15.11 -4.65 -10.64
N SER A 74 -13.83 -4.71 -10.33
CA SER A 74 -12.74 -4.79 -11.31
C SER A 74 -12.84 -6.07 -12.14
N LYS A 75 -12.54 -5.96 -13.43
CA LYS A 75 -12.65 -7.08 -14.38
C LYS A 75 -11.41 -7.98 -14.34
N GLY A 76 -11.43 -9.04 -15.14
CA GLY A 76 -10.33 -9.98 -15.27
C GLY A 76 -10.25 -11.02 -14.14
N SER A 77 -9.12 -11.72 -14.06
CA SER A 77 -8.84 -12.73 -13.05
C SER A 77 -7.50 -12.44 -12.38
N PRO A 78 -7.37 -12.61 -11.05
CA PRO A 78 -6.15 -12.27 -10.33
C PRO A 78 -5.03 -13.24 -10.68
N HIS A 79 -3.88 -12.69 -11.04
CA HIS A 79 -2.61 -13.40 -11.18
C HIS A 79 -1.46 -12.41 -10.89
N VAL A 80 -0.33 -12.92 -10.42
CA VAL A 80 0.76 -12.09 -9.86
C VAL A 80 1.21 -10.98 -10.79
N LYS A 81 1.51 -11.30 -12.07
CA LYS A 81 1.91 -10.29 -13.06
C LYS A 81 0.82 -9.24 -13.29
N GLY A 82 -0.44 -9.66 -13.43
CA GLY A 82 -1.55 -8.75 -13.65
C GLY A 82 -1.78 -7.78 -12.50
N VAL A 83 -1.72 -8.28 -11.26
CA VAL A 83 -1.84 -7.42 -10.07
C VAL A 83 -0.67 -6.43 -9.97
N PHE A 84 0.53 -6.81 -10.39
CA PHE A 84 1.67 -5.90 -10.52
C PHE A 84 1.38 -4.79 -11.56
N GLU A 85 0.85 -5.12 -12.73
CA GLU A 85 0.45 -4.17 -13.77
C GLU A 85 -0.67 -3.23 -13.27
N ASP A 86 -1.67 -3.77 -12.55
CA ASP A 86 -2.76 -3.00 -11.92
C ASP A 86 -2.22 -1.99 -10.90
N SER A 87 -1.20 -2.39 -10.14
CA SER A 87 -0.51 -1.54 -9.17
C SER A 87 0.13 -0.32 -9.83
N HIS A 88 0.78 -0.51 -10.97
CA HIS A 88 1.32 0.57 -11.80
C HIS A 88 0.21 1.47 -12.35
N ALA A 89 -0.86 0.88 -12.85
CA ALA A 89 -1.99 1.61 -13.41
C ALA A 89 -2.66 2.51 -12.36
N ALA A 90 -2.84 2.02 -11.13
CA ALA A 90 -3.41 2.78 -10.03
C ALA A 90 -2.57 4.01 -9.67
N ILE A 91 -1.25 3.86 -9.55
CA ILE A 91 -0.33 4.98 -9.28
C ILE A 91 -0.39 6.01 -10.43
N ASN A 92 -0.35 5.55 -11.68
CA ASN A 92 -0.37 6.41 -12.85
C ASN A 92 -1.71 7.14 -12.99
N TYR A 93 -2.83 6.46 -12.71
CA TYR A 93 -4.15 7.06 -12.71
C TYR A 93 -4.25 8.24 -11.73
N VAL A 94 -3.83 8.03 -10.48
CA VAL A 94 -3.84 9.10 -9.46
C VAL A 94 -2.94 10.26 -9.87
N ARG A 95 -1.76 9.98 -10.39
CA ARG A 95 -0.80 11.00 -10.85
C ARG A 95 -1.36 11.89 -11.96
N GLN A 96 -2.22 11.33 -12.82
CA GLN A 96 -2.81 12.03 -13.96
C GLN A 96 -4.12 12.77 -13.63
N ARG A 97 -4.68 12.60 -12.44
CA ARG A 97 -5.90 13.30 -12.04
C ARG A 97 -5.65 14.82 -11.96
N PRO A 98 -6.52 15.64 -12.56
CA PRO A 98 -6.36 17.10 -12.56
C PRO A 98 -6.55 17.73 -11.18
N ASP A 99 -7.29 17.05 -10.29
CA ASP A 99 -7.60 17.45 -8.92
C ASP A 99 -6.65 16.87 -7.87
N VAL A 100 -5.52 16.29 -8.30
CA VAL A 100 -4.46 15.78 -7.43
C VAL A 100 -3.17 16.56 -7.68
N ASN A 101 -2.39 16.81 -6.63
CA ASN A 101 -1.01 17.27 -6.79
C ASN A 101 -0.10 16.06 -7.05
N PRO A 102 0.43 15.89 -8.27
CA PRO A 102 1.19 14.70 -8.65
C PRO A 102 2.55 14.58 -7.95
N ASP A 103 3.02 15.66 -7.31
CA ASP A 103 4.30 15.68 -6.59
C ASP A 103 4.15 15.40 -5.09
N LYS A 104 2.91 15.13 -4.62
CA LYS A 104 2.58 14.89 -3.21
C LYS A 104 1.82 13.58 -3.03
N LEU A 105 2.41 12.49 -3.50
CA LEU A 105 1.84 11.15 -3.39
C LEU A 105 2.50 10.37 -2.25
N ALA A 106 1.71 9.54 -1.56
CA ALA A 106 2.19 8.54 -0.63
C ALA A 106 1.54 7.19 -0.93
N ILE A 107 2.27 6.12 -0.65
CA ILE A 107 1.78 4.76 -0.83
C ILE A 107 1.53 4.14 0.55
N PHE A 108 0.39 3.51 0.71
CA PHE A 108 0.06 2.71 1.89
C PHE A 108 -0.38 1.31 1.48
N GLY A 109 0.48 0.32 1.71
CA GLY A 109 0.24 -1.07 1.33
C GLY A 109 0.09 -1.98 2.54
N GLN A 110 -0.92 -2.87 2.52
CA GLN A 110 -1.19 -3.81 3.61
C GLN A 110 -1.22 -5.25 3.09
N SER A 111 -0.53 -6.18 3.80
CA SER A 111 -0.52 -7.60 3.45
C SER A 111 -0.11 -7.82 2.00
N LEU A 112 -0.92 -8.49 1.17
CA LEU A 112 -0.71 -8.62 -0.28
C LEU A 112 -0.46 -7.27 -0.97
N GLY A 113 -1.18 -6.23 -0.56
CA GLY A 113 -1.00 -4.89 -1.10
C GLY A 113 0.37 -4.29 -0.80
N GLY A 114 0.98 -4.68 0.32
CA GLY A 114 2.33 -4.25 0.67
C GLY A 114 3.40 -4.77 -0.29
N THR A 115 3.36 -6.07 -0.64
CA THR A 115 4.32 -6.65 -1.60
C THR A 115 4.15 -6.05 -2.99
N ASN A 116 2.89 -5.83 -3.43
CA ASN A 116 2.60 -5.22 -4.73
C ASN A 116 3.02 -3.74 -4.78
N ALA A 117 2.80 -2.98 -3.71
CA ALA A 117 3.24 -1.60 -3.60
C ALA A 117 4.77 -1.47 -3.67
N ILE A 118 5.50 -2.32 -2.93
CA ILE A 118 6.97 -2.37 -2.98
C ILE A 118 7.44 -2.70 -4.40
N ALA A 119 6.84 -3.69 -5.05
CA ALA A 119 7.21 -4.10 -6.40
C ALA A 119 6.97 -2.97 -7.42
N ALA A 120 5.81 -2.32 -7.38
CA ALA A 120 5.47 -1.24 -8.30
C ALA A 120 6.39 -0.01 -8.13
N VAL A 121 6.61 0.44 -6.89
CA VAL A 121 7.48 1.59 -6.62
C VAL A 121 8.94 1.26 -6.91
N GLY A 122 9.43 0.12 -6.41
CA GLY A 122 10.83 -0.28 -6.57
C GLY A 122 11.23 -0.70 -7.99
N SER A 123 10.26 -0.99 -8.87
CA SER A 123 10.50 -1.19 -10.30
C SER A 123 10.56 0.11 -11.12
N GLY A 124 10.46 1.28 -10.46
CA GLY A 124 10.70 2.59 -11.07
C GLY A 124 9.50 3.53 -11.14
N ASN A 125 8.31 3.14 -10.65
CA ASN A 125 7.14 4.03 -10.64
C ASN A 125 7.18 4.99 -9.43
N GLN A 126 8.19 5.87 -9.39
CA GLN A 126 8.54 6.68 -8.21
C GLN A 126 8.14 8.15 -8.30
N GLN A 127 7.87 8.66 -9.51
CA GLN A 127 7.63 10.09 -9.71
C GLN A 127 6.53 10.62 -8.79
N GLY A 128 6.85 11.67 -8.03
CA GLY A 128 5.93 12.34 -7.11
C GLY A 128 5.64 11.60 -5.80
N ILE A 129 6.14 10.35 -5.64
CA ILE A 129 5.99 9.60 -4.39
C ILE A 129 6.99 10.12 -3.36
N ARG A 130 6.48 10.54 -2.19
CA ARG A 130 7.25 11.14 -1.10
C ARG A 130 7.37 10.24 0.13
N ALA A 131 6.55 9.20 0.21
CA ALA A 131 6.54 8.26 1.32
C ALA A 131 5.98 6.91 0.89
N VAL A 132 6.53 5.83 1.43
CA VAL A 132 6.01 4.47 1.29
C VAL A 132 5.82 3.88 2.68
N ILE A 133 4.61 3.41 2.96
CA ILE A 133 4.19 2.82 4.23
C ILE A 133 3.67 1.43 3.95
N ILE A 134 4.21 0.44 4.63
CA ILE A 134 3.88 -0.96 4.41
C ILE A 134 3.56 -1.62 5.74
N GLU A 135 2.39 -2.22 5.85
CA GLU A 135 1.96 -2.93 7.06
C GLU A 135 1.73 -4.41 6.79
N ALA A 136 2.34 -5.26 7.63
CA ALA A 136 2.08 -6.70 7.72
C ALA A 136 2.22 -7.44 6.38
N THR A 137 3.28 -7.15 5.59
CA THR A 137 3.50 -7.75 4.27
C THR A 137 4.49 -8.90 4.30
N PHE A 138 4.49 -9.71 3.26
CA PHE A 138 5.44 -10.79 3.06
C PHE A 138 6.59 -10.41 2.11
N SER A 139 7.74 -11.04 2.30
CA SER A 139 8.96 -10.74 1.54
C SER A 139 8.94 -11.31 0.13
N SER A 140 8.39 -12.53 -0.04
CA SER A 140 8.23 -13.17 -1.34
C SER A 140 7.06 -14.15 -1.37
N TYR A 141 6.55 -14.42 -2.58
CA TYR A 141 5.47 -15.40 -2.79
C TYR A 141 5.93 -16.81 -2.41
N SER A 142 7.18 -17.16 -2.71
CA SER A 142 7.75 -18.46 -2.32
C SER A 142 7.87 -18.60 -0.81
N ALA A 143 8.29 -17.56 -0.10
CA ALA A 143 8.45 -17.59 1.35
C ALA A 143 7.10 -17.73 2.06
N ILE A 144 6.08 -16.93 1.68
CA ILE A 144 4.75 -17.05 2.31
C ILE A 144 4.08 -18.38 1.99
N ALA A 145 4.26 -18.93 0.78
CA ALA A 145 3.75 -20.24 0.43
C ALA A 145 4.41 -21.34 1.29
N SER A 146 5.73 -21.28 1.49
CA SER A 146 6.47 -22.23 2.34
C SER A 146 6.07 -22.15 3.81
N ASP A 147 5.72 -20.95 4.31
CA ASP A 147 5.22 -20.77 5.67
C ASP A 147 3.84 -21.44 5.89
N LYS A 148 3.04 -21.56 4.84
CA LYS A 148 1.71 -22.21 4.90
C LYS A 148 1.77 -23.71 4.64
N VAL A 149 2.59 -24.11 3.68
CA VAL A 149 2.72 -25.52 3.28
C VAL A 149 4.18 -25.80 2.96
N SER A 150 4.79 -26.75 3.70
CA SER A 150 6.18 -27.14 3.47
C SER A 150 6.40 -27.54 2.01
N GLY A 151 7.40 -26.95 1.36
CA GLY A 151 7.75 -27.21 -0.03
C GLY A 151 6.93 -26.45 -1.08
N ALA A 152 5.83 -25.78 -0.72
CA ALA A 152 5.01 -25.06 -1.69
C ALA A 152 5.75 -23.89 -2.36
N GLY A 153 6.76 -23.32 -1.70
CA GLY A 153 7.58 -22.24 -2.25
C GLY A 153 8.30 -22.61 -3.54
N TYR A 154 8.66 -23.89 -3.74
CA TYR A 154 9.31 -24.32 -4.98
C TYR A 154 8.41 -24.20 -6.23
N LEU A 155 7.10 -24.06 -6.04
CA LEU A 155 6.12 -23.91 -7.12
C LEU A 155 5.82 -22.43 -7.43
N MET A 156 6.36 -21.49 -6.64
CA MET A 156 6.06 -20.06 -6.76
C MET A 156 7.15 -19.33 -7.53
N ASN A 157 6.71 -18.38 -8.37
CA ASN A 157 7.60 -17.44 -9.03
C ASN A 157 7.69 -16.13 -8.20
N ASP A 158 8.91 -15.69 -7.95
CA ASP A 158 9.22 -14.48 -7.18
C ASP A 158 9.54 -13.25 -8.03
N ASP A 159 9.28 -13.28 -9.35
CA ASP A 159 9.62 -12.16 -10.25
C ASP A 159 9.04 -10.82 -9.82
N TYR A 160 7.90 -10.84 -9.13
CA TYR A 160 7.21 -9.65 -8.64
C TYR A 160 7.20 -9.56 -7.10
N SER A 161 8.09 -10.27 -6.42
CA SER A 161 8.17 -10.30 -4.95
C SER A 161 8.88 -9.07 -4.39
N ALA A 162 8.39 -8.58 -3.24
CA ALA A 162 8.89 -7.37 -2.58
C ALA A 162 10.41 -7.37 -2.37
N GLN A 163 10.99 -8.49 -1.96
CA GLN A 163 12.43 -8.61 -1.68
C GLN A 163 13.33 -8.25 -2.88
N ARG A 164 12.84 -8.36 -4.12
CA ARG A 164 13.60 -8.01 -5.33
C ARG A 164 13.65 -6.50 -5.59
N PHE A 165 12.70 -5.76 -5.05
CA PHE A 165 12.49 -4.37 -5.41
C PHE A 165 12.71 -3.39 -4.26
N ILE A 166 12.66 -3.85 -3.00
CA ILE A 166 12.63 -2.97 -1.85
C ILE A 166 13.87 -2.07 -1.72
N ALA A 167 15.05 -2.56 -2.13
CA ALA A 167 16.28 -1.78 -2.13
C ALA A 167 16.20 -0.56 -3.06
N ASN A 168 15.42 -0.66 -4.14
CA ASN A 168 15.27 0.38 -5.15
C ASN A 168 14.26 1.47 -4.76
N ILE A 169 13.55 1.34 -3.62
CA ILE A 169 12.64 2.39 -3.13
C ILE A 169 13.41 3.65 -2.74
N SER A 170 14.64 3.49 -2.22
CA SER A 170 15.53 4.62 -1.91
C SER A 170 15.70 5.54 -3.13
N PRO A 171 15.68 6.88 -2.96
CA PRO A 171 15.73 7.62 -1.70
C PRO A 171 14.36 7.96 -1.07
N ILE A 172 13.28 7.32 -1.50
CA ILE A 172 11.95 7.58 -0.92
C ILE A 172 11.90 6.98 0.49
N PRO A 173 11.50 7.77 1.52
CA PRO A 173 11.39 7.27 2.89
C PRO A 173 10.39 6.11 3.00
N LEU A 174 10.85 5.02 3.60
CA LEU A 174 10.11 3.77 3.80
C LEU A 174 9.83 3.52 5.28
N VAL A 175 8.57 3.24 5.61
CA VAL A 175 8.16 2.72 6.93
C VAL A 175 7.57 1.34 6.76
N LEU A 176 8.15 0.35 7.44
CA LEU A 176 7.59 -0.98 7.62
C LEU A 176 6.92 -1.06 8.99
N ILE A 177 5.72 -1.62 9.08
CA ILE A 177 4.94 -1.78 10.32
C ILE A 177 4.53 -3.23 10.44
N HIS A 178 4.76 -3.88 11.60
CA HIS A 178 4.36 -5.29 11.77
C HIS A 178 4.04 -5.63 13.23
N GLY A 179 3.00 -6.45 13.42
CA GLY A 179 2.61 -6.95 14.73
C GLY A 179 3.46 -8.15 15.18
N THR A 180 3.80 -8.21 16.46
CA THR A 180 4.59 -9.35 17.02
C THR A 180 3.79 -10.64 17.14
N GLN A 181 2.45 -10.58 17.11
CA GLN A 181 1.55 -11.73 17.19
C GLN A 181 0.83 -12.00 15.87
N ASP A 182 1.38 -11.53 14.74
CA ASP A 182 0.83 -11.79 13.42
C ASP A 182 1.00 -13.27 13.05
N ASN A 183 -0.11 -14.02 13.09
CA ASN A 183 -0.18 -15.44 12.76
C ASN A 183 -0.51 -15.69 11.27
N VAL A 184 -0.78 -14.62 10.50
CA VAL A 184 -1.04 -14.70 9.06
C VAL A 184 0.26 -14.56 8.28
N ILE A 185 1.03 -13.52 8.60
CA ILE A 185 2.36 -13.25 8.03
C ILE A 185 3.29 -12.94 9.20
N GLY A 186 4.30 -13.78 9.42
CA GLY A 186 5.21 -13.60 10.55
C GLY A 186 6.07 -12.33 10.42
N LEU A 187 6.40 -11.70 11.56
CA LEU A 187 7.25 -10.51 11.64
C LEU A 187 8.59 -10.66 10.89
N LYS A 188 9.13 -11.87 10.82
CA LYS A 188 10.39 -12.20 10.10
C LYS A 188 10.42 -11.67 8.66
N HIS A 189 9.25 -11.58 7.99
CA HIS A 189 9.18 -11.04 6.63
C HIS A 189 9.50 -9.54 6.59
N SER A 190 8.96 -8.76 7.52
CA SER A 190 9.30 -7.34 7.61
C SER A 190 10.72 -7.09 8.09
N GLU A 191 11.26 -7.94 8.97
CA GLU A 191 12.67 -7.88 9.40
C GLU A 191 13.61 -8.14 8.21
N LEU A 192 13.32 -9.15 7.37
CA LEU A 192 14.07 -9.41 6.14
C LEU A 192 13.98 -8.22 5.18
N LEU A 193 12.77 -7.71 4.92
CA LEU A 193 12.56 -6.56 4.05
C LEU A 193 13.28 -5.32 4.57
N TYR A 194 13.26 -5.09 5.88
CA TYR A 194 14.02 -4.00 6.51
C TYR A 194 15.52 -4.15 6.29
N THR A 195 16.05 -5.37 6.40
CA THR A 195 17.47 -5.64 6.14
C THR A 195 17.86 -5.33 4.69
N LEU A 196 17.00 -5.69 3.72
CA LEU A 196 17.25 -5.48 2.30
C LEU A 196 17.04 -4.04 1.83
N ALA A 197 16.16 -3.29 2.49
CA ALA A 197 15.87 -1.90 2.16
C ALA A 197 17.09 -1.00 2.36
N GLN A 198 17.20 0.07 1.54
CA GLN A 198 18.19 1.14 1.70
C GLN A 198 17.58 2.31 2.50
N GLU A 199 18.46 3.17 3.07
CA GLU A 199 18.02 4.40 3.75
C GLU A 199 17.34 5.39 2.78
N PRO A 200 16.41 6.20 3.28
CA PRO A 200 15.89 6.29 4.66
C PRO A 200 14.78 5.27 4.94
N LYS A 201 14.94 4.48 5.98
CA LYS A 201 13.99 3.42 6.34
C LYS A 201 13.71 3.36 7.85
N GLN A 202 12.54 2.85 8.21
CA GLN A 202 12.14 2.60 9.60
C GLN A 202 11.34 1.31 9.70
N LEU A 203 11.56 0.54 10.78
CA LEU A 203 10.70 -0.59 11.17
C LEU A 203 9.99 -0.25 12.48
N ILE A 204 8.66 -0.28 12.46
CA ILE A 204 7.79 -0.10 13.62
C ILE A 204 7.23 -1.45 14.00
N VAL A 205 7.63 -1.96 15.18
CA VAL A 205 7.13 -3.23 15.70
C VAL A 205 5.97 -2.95 16.66
N VAL A 206 4.78 -3.47 16.35
CA VAL A 206 3.56 -3.33 17.16
C VAL A 206 3.53 -4.46 18.18
N ALA A 207 3.96 -4.18 19.41
CA ALA A 207 3.97 -5.18 20.48
C ALA A 207 2.55 -5.70 20.79
N GLY A 208 2.35 -7.02 20.66
CA GLY A 208 1.05 -7.67 20.83
C GLY A 208 0.03 -7.40 19.70
N GLY A 209 0.46 -6.80 18.59
CA GLY A 209 -0.37 -6.61 17.40
C GLY A 209 -0.45 -7.90 16.57
N GLU A 210 -1.64 -8.21 16.08
CA GLU A 210 -1.91 -9.26 15.10
C GLU A 210 -1.87 -8.70 13.67
N HIS A 211 -2.39 -9.45 12.70
CA HIS A 211 -2.37 -9.08 11.28
C HIS A 211 -3.14 -7.78 11.00
N ILE A 212 -2.46 -6.77 10.45
CA ILE A 212 -3.04 -5.44 10.08
C ILE A 212 -3.74 -4.76 11.29
N GLN A 213 -3.10 -4.72 12.44
CA GLN A 213 -3.69 -4.15 13.65
C GLN A 213 -3.06 -2.86 14.16
N ALA A 214 -2.09 -2.27 13.47
CA ALA A 214 -1.47 -1.01 13.93
C ALA A 214 -2.50 0.12 14.13
N PHE A 215 -3.58 0.12 13.35
CA PHE A 215 -4.64 1.12 13.41
C PHE A 215 -5.94 0.59 14.04
N ALA A 216 -5.91 -0.58 14.66
CA ALA A 216 -7.03 -1.09 15.46
C ALA A 216 -7.22 -0.25 16.74
N PRO A 217 -8.43 -0.23 17.35
CA PRO A 217 -8.75 0.63 18.51
C PRO A 217 -7.73 0.57 19.65
N LYS A 218 -7.12 -0.59 19.89
CA LYS A 218 -6.10 -0.79 20.92
C LYS A 218 -4.81 -0.01 20.67
N PHE A 219 -4.42 0.17 19.41
CA PHE A 219 -3.13 0.69 19.00
C PHE A 219 -3.21 2.02 18.27
N VAL A 220 -4.38 2.39 17.77
CA VAL A 220 -4.59 3.51 16.86
C VAL A 220 -4.01 4.83 17.37
N LYS A 221 -4.19 5.16 18.66
CA LYS A 221 -3.70 6.43 19.23
C LYS A 221 -2.19 6.61 19.05
N THR A 222 -1.43 5.52 19.20
CA THR A 222 0.03 5.56 19.11
C THR A 222 0.49 5.58 17.65
N TYR A 223 0.06 4.60 16.86
CA TYR A 223 0.63 4.41 15.54
C TYR A 223 0.04 5.33 14.48
N GLN A 224 -1.22 5.74 14.61
CA GLN A 224 -1.81 6.77 13.76
C GLN A 224 -1.08 8.12 13.92
N ALA A 225 -0.79 8.52 15.17
CA ALA A 225 -0.06 9.78 15.42
C ALA A 225 1.37 9.73 14.84
N GLN A 226 2.07 8.59 14.98
CA GLN A 226 3.39 8.41 14.40
C GLN A 226 3.34 8.49 12.86
N LEU A 227 2.34 7.84 12.24
CA LEU A 227 2.20 7.86 10.80
C LEU A 227 1.82 9.23 10.26
N LEU A 228 0.93 9.96 10.95
CA LEU A 228 0.61 11.35 10.60
C LEU A 228 1.83 12.26 10.67
N THR A 229 2.64 12.13 11.74
CA THR A 229 3.90 12.88 11.86
C THR A 229 4.84 12.55 10.70
N PHE A 230 4.96 11.29 10.34
CA PHE A 230 5.76 10.85 9.19
C PHE A 230 5.24 11.46 7.89
N LEU A 231 3.96 11.31 7.56
CA LEU A 231 3.35 11.85 6.35
C LEU A 231 3.46 13.38 6.29
N ASP A 232 3.13 14.08 7.38
CA ASP A 232 3.25 15.54 7.48
C ASP A 232 4.68 16.02 7.21
N SER A 233 5.69 15.27 7.66
CA SER A 233 7.09 15.64 7.42
C SER A 233 7.55 15.45 5.97
N ARG A 234 6.87 14.61 5.18
CA ARG A 234 7.26 14.24 3.81
C ARG A 234 6.44 14.92 2.73
N LEU A 235 5.18 15.27 3.05
CA LEU A 235 4.22 15.85 2.11
C LEU A 235 4.00 17.36 2.31
N ARG A 236 4.61 17.96 3.32
CA ARG A 236 4.60 19.43 3.47
C ARG A 236 5.30 20.13 2.30
N PRO A 237 4.87 21.37 1.96
CA PRO A 237 5.51 22.17 0.91
C PRO A 237 6.97 22.44 1.20
#